data_9d75154edc1d688d7b04fae5a717aaad
#
_entry.id   9d75154edc1d688d7b04fae5a717aaad
#
_cell.length_a   1.000
_cell.length_b   1.000
_cell.length_c   1.000
_cell.angle_alpha   90.00
_cell.angle_beta   90.00
_cell.angle_gamma   90.00
#
_symmetry.space_group_name_H-M   'P 1'
#
loop_
_entity.id
_entity.type
_entity.pdbx_description
1 polymer ?
#
loop_
_entity_poly.entity_id
_entity_poly.type
_entity_poly.pdbx_seq_one_letter_code
_entity_poly.pdbx_strand_id
1 'polypeptide(L)'
;SFPQGVHIDIFAIEAVPENKFLRTVKGVTAIGLQFIAVSSLLYRYRTDEKKQFYTQTPAGKFNYGLRMTVGFLFSWRSPEKWGNLFDRFVRGNPKSNLWAVPTDIGHYFGHVMPKDVYYPPVKGPFEDIMINLPHNTDAYLKNQYGDYMVIPPEADREKHLSIGFCLDVAAAQARGENPFVS
;
A
#
# COMPACT_ATOMS: atom_id res chain seq x y z
N SER A 1 -7.32 18.14 -6.08
CA SER A 1 -7.64 16.97 -5.25
C SER A 1 -8.24 15.90 -6.15
N PHE A 2 -7.70 14.69 -6.14
CA PHE A 2 -8.40 13.57 -6.75
C PHE A 2 -9.63 13.27 -5.88
N PRO A 3 -10.82 13.12 -6.46
CA PRO A 3 -11.97 12.65 -5.70
C PRO A 3 -11.62 11.27 -5.13
N GLN A 4 -11.68 11.14 -3.81
CA GLN A 4 -11.53 9.84 -3.15
C GLN A 4 -12.85 9.09 -3.34
N GLY A 5 -12.94 8.36 -4.46
CA GLY A 5 -14.06 7.47 -4.74
C GLY A 5 -13.78 6.05 -4.23
N VAL A 6 -14.72 5.16 -4.41
CA VAL A 6 -14.52 3.72 -4.23
C VAL A 6 -13.42 3.28 -5.20
N HIS A 7 -12.38 2.67 -4.67
CA HIS A 7 -11.23 2.21 -5.46
C HIS A 7 -10.84 0.80 -5.06
N ILE A 8 -10.14 0.15 -5.93
CA ILE A 8 -9.53 -1.16 -5.70
C ILE A 8 -8.03 -0.96 -5.74
N ASP A 9 -7.34 -1.34 -4.66
CA ASP A 9 -5.89 -1.36 -4.62
C ASP A 9 -5.36 -2.60 -5.34
N ILE A 10 -4.40 -2.41 -6.23
CA ILE A 10 -3.73 -3.49 -6.96
C ILE A 10 -2.27 -3.51 -6.54
N PHE A 11 -1.87 -4.57 -5.87
CA PHE A 11 -0.50 -4.78 -5.42
C PHE A 11 0.22 -5.77 -6.33
N ALA A 12 1.38 -5.37 -6.86
CA ALA A 12 2.21 -6.25 -7.66
C ALA A 12 2.93 -7.28 -6.77
N ILE A 13 2.88 -8.54 -7.18
CA ILE A 13 3.67 -9.61 -6.57
C ILE A 13 4.99 -9.71 -7.33
N GLU A 14 6.10 -9.61 -6.61
CA GLU A 14 7.45 -9.58 -7.19
C GLU A 14 8.32 -10.70 -6.67
N ALA A 15 9.16 -11.25 -7.55
CA ALA A 15 10.16 -12.23 -7.17
C ALA A 15 11.28 -11.57 -6.36
N VAL A 16 11.66 -12.17 -5.23
CA VAL A 16 12.71 -11.66 -4.34
C VAL A 16 13.91 -12.60 -4.30
N PRO A 17 15.13 -12.12 -3.97
CA PRO A 17 16.30 -12.97 -3.88
C PRO A 17 16.12 -14.07 -2.82
N GLU A 18 16.49 -15.31 -3.16
CA GLU A 18 16.50 -16.44 -2.21
C GLU A 18 17.59 -16.27 -1.15
N ASN A 19 18.75 -15.74 -1.55
CA ASN A 19 19.83 -15.42 -0.62
C ASN A 19 19.37 -14.35 0.37
N LYS A 20 19.41 -14.66 1.66
CA LYS A 20 18.92 -13.78 2.75
C LYS A 20 19.65 -12.43 2.78
N PHE A 21 20.96 -12.40 2.59
CA PHE A 21 21.73 -11.17 2.60
C PHE A 21 21.34 -10.26 1.43
N LEU A 22 21.32 -10.80 0.20
CA LEU A 22 20.91 -10.04 -0.98
C LEU A 22 19.45 -9.55 -0.86
N ARG A 23 18.56 -10.38 -0.33
CA ARG A 23 17.17 -9.99 -0.07
C ARG A 23 17.08 -8.86 0.94
N THR A 24 17.89 -8.90 2.01
CA THR A 24 17.92 -7.83 3.02
C THR A 24 18.42 -6.52 2.41
N VAL A 25 19.53 -6.54 1.69
CA VAL A 25 20.07 -5.34 1.02
C VAL A 25 19.05 -4.77 0.03
N LYS A 26 18.49 -5.62 -0.82
CA LYS A 26 17.47 -5.20 -1.79
C LYS A 26 16.24 -4.61 -1.09
N GLY A 27 15.75 -5.25 -0.03
CA GLY A 27 14.58 -4.81 0.71
C GLY A 27 14.78 -3.47 1.43
N VAL A 28 15.90 -3.28 2.12
CA VAL A 28 16.23 -2.01 2.76
C VAL A 28 16.32 -0.88 1.74
N THR A 29 16.98 -1.14 0.61
CA THR A 29 17.05 -0.16 -0.49
C THR A 29 15.67 0.13 -1.09
N ALA A 30 14.83 -0.88 -1.27
CA ALA A 30 13.47 -0.72 -1.77
C ALA A 30 12.63 0.17 -0.82
N ILE A 31 12.67 -0.10 0.48
CA ILE A 31 11.98 0.71 1.51
C ILE A 31 12.48 2.17 1.47
N GLY A 32 13.80 2.38 1.34
CA GLY A 32 14.37 3.73 1.20
C GLY A 32 13.86 4.47 -0.04
N LEU A 33 13.83 3.79 -1.20
CA LEU A 33 13.30 4.36 -2.44
C LEU A 33 11.79 4.66 -2.35
N GLN A 34 11.01 3.77 -1.75
CA GLN A 34 9.58 3.97 -1.50
C GLN A 34 9.37 5.19 -0.59
N PHE A 35 10.15 5.31 0.49
CA PHE A 35 10.08 6.44 1.40
C PHE A 35 10.39 7.77 0.70
N ILE A 36 11.42 7.81 -0.17
CA ILE A 36 11.76 8.98 -0.99
C ILE A 36 10.62 9.33 -1.94
N ALA A 37 10.07 8.34 -2.67
CA ALA A 37 8.97 8.56 -3.62
C ALA A 37 7.74 9.16 -2.93
N VAL A 38 7.29 8.56 -1.82
CA VAL A 38 6.12 9.02 -1.05
C VAL A 38 6.38 10.38 -0.40
N SER A 39 7.60 10.62 0.12
CA SER A 39 7.97 11.90 0.71
C SER A 39 8.03 13.02 -0.33
N SER A 40 8.57 12.74 -1.52
CA SER A 40 8.56 13.67 -2.65
C SER A 40 7.15 14.01 -3.11
N LEU A 41 6.25 13.01 -3.14
CA LEU A 41 4.84 13.19 -3.48
C LEU A 41 4.13 14.08 -2.44
N LEU A 42 4.32 13.77 -1.16
CA LEU A 42 3.75 14.55 -0.07
C LEU A 42 4.27 16.01 -0.08
N TYR A 43 5.57 16.20 -0.28
CA TYR A 43 6.19 17.52 -0.36
C TYR A 43 5.64 18.33 -1.54
N ARG A 44 5.50 17.73 -2.72
CA ARG A 44 5.05 18.42 -3.92
C ARG A 44 3.57 18.81 -3.86
N TYR A 45 2.73 17.95 -3.30
CA TYR A 45 1.27 18.13 -3.23
C TYR A 45 0.78 18.37 -1.79
N ARG A 46 1.60 19.04 -0.99
CA ARG A 46 1.26 19.42 0.40
C ARG A 46 0.12 20.44 0.42
N THR A 47 -0.81 20.24 1.34
CA THR A 47 -1.87 21.18 1.69
C THR A 47 -1.96 21.33 3.20
N ASP A 48 -2.61 22.38 3.69
CA ASP A 48 -2.79 22.59 5.12
C ASP A 48 -3.65 21.50 5.76
N GLU A 49 -4.65 20.98 5.03
CA GLU A 49 -5.49 19.85 5.47
C GLU A 49 -4.64 18.58 5.68
N LYS A 50 -3.78 18.24 4.71
CA LYS A 50 -2.85 17.11 4.87
C LYS A 50 -1.91 17.31 6.05
N LYS A 51 -1.35 18.50 6.21
CA LYS A 51 -0.51 18.83 7.35
C LYS A 51 -1.26 18.62 8.66
N GLN A 52 -2.48 19.17 8.79
CA GLN A 52 -3.32 19.00 9.97
C GLN A 52 -3.61 17.52 10.25
N PHE A 53 -3.96 16.76 9.24
CA PHE A 53 -4.20 15.32 9.35
C PHE A 53 -2.97 14.56 9.89
N TYR A 54 -1.79 14.77 9.29
CA TYR A 54 -0.57 14.07 9.70
C TYR A 54 -0.01 14.53 11.04
N THR A 55 -0.32 15.74 11.51
CA THR A 55 0.29 16.33 12.72
C THR A 55 -0.58 16.27 13.97
N GLN A 56 -1.61 15.42 14.01
CA GLN A 56 -2.51 15.25 15.16
C GLN A 56 -1.80 14.69 16.40
N THR A 57 -0.73 13.93 16.22
CA THR A 57 0.05 13.34 17.31
C THR A 57 1.51 13.81 17.29
N PRO A 58 2.25 13.75 18.41
CA PRO A 58 3.66 14.07 18.44
C PRO A 58 4.50 13.22 17.46
N ALA A 59 4.23 11.91 17.39
CA ALA A 59 4.86 11.01 16.43
C ALA A 59 4.54 11.39 14.98
N GLY A 60 3.29 11.76 14.70
CA GLY A 60 2.84 12.25 13.40
C GLY A 60 3.54 13.54 13.00
N LYS A 61 3.73 14.48 13.94
CA LYS A 61 4.50 15.72 13.69
C LYS A 61 5.95 15.42 13.30
N PHE A 62 6.59 14.52 14.01
CA PHE A 62 7.97 14.11 13.70
C PHE A 62 8.05 13.44 12.33
N ASN A 63 7.17 12.48 12.06
CA ASN A 63 7.12 11.77 10.77
C ASN A 63 6.85 12.74 9.59
N TYR A 64 5.89 13.65 9.76
CA TYR A 64 5.59 14.68 8.75
C TYR A 64 6.81 15.58 8.50
N GLY A 65 7.48 16.06 9.54
CA GLY A 65 8.71 16.86 9.43
C GLY A 65 9.81 16.11 8.68
N LEU A 66 10.06 14.85 9.04
CA LEU A 66 11.03 14.00 8.37
C LEU A 66 10.68 13.83 6.86
N ARG A 67 9.42 13.52 6.53
CA ARG A 67 8.97 13.40 5.14
C ARG A 67 9.09 14.71 4.36
N MET A 68 8.81 15.86 5.00
CA MET A 68 8.99 17.17 4.36
C MET A 68 10.46 17.44 4.06
N THR A 69 11.37 17.14 4.98
CA THR A 69 12.81 17.29 4.79
C THR A 69 13.33 16.41 3.67
N VAL A 70 12.97 15.11 3.69
CA VAL A 70 13.37 14.18 2.62
C VAL A 70 12.76 14.59 1.29
N GLY A 71 11.48 14.96 1.25
CA GLY A 71 10.81 15.42 0.05
C GLY A 71 11.48 16.68 -0.55
N PHE A 72 11.93 17.62 0.28
CA PHE A 72 12.69 18.78 -0.15
C PHE A 72 14.06 18.37 -0.74
N LEU A 73 14.83 17.56 -0.02
CA LEU A 73 16.16 17.11 -0.46
C LEU A 73 16.13 16.36 -1.81
N PHE A 74 15.05 15.63 -2.06
CA PHE A 74 14.87 14.85 -3.30
C PHE A 74 13.93 15.50 -4.31
N SER A 75 13.58 16.80 -4.12
CA SER A 75 12.66 17.54 -5.00
C SER A 75 13.22 17.83 -6.41
N TRP A 76 14.53 17.67 -6.63
CA TRP A 76 15.18 17.83 -7.94
C TRP A 76 14.70 16.81 -8.98
N ARG A 77 14.02 15.76 -8.56
CA ARG A 77 13.40 14.76 -9.42
C ARG A 77 11.92 14.64 -9.09
N SER A 78 11.08 14.44 -10.12
CA SER A 78 9.64 14.35 -9.91
C SER A 78 9.25 13.08 -9.14
N PRO A 79 8.15 13.11 -8.34
CA PRO A 79 7.66 11.94 -7.59
C PRO A 79 7.43 10.71 -8.47
N GLU A 80 6.91 10.91 -9.69
CA GLU A 80 6.64 9.84 -10.65
C GLU A 80 7.93 9.14 -11.09
N LYS A 81 9.02 9.91 -11.26
CA LYS A 81 10.33 9.35 -11.61
C LYS A 81 10.94 8.57 -10.44
N TRP A 82 10.69 8.99 -9.18
CA TRP A 82 11.09 8.20 -8.01
C TRP A 82 10.26 6.93 -7.89
N GLY A 83 8.94 7.00 -8.10
CA GLY A 83 8.07 5.83 -8.15
C GLY A 83 8.49 4.83 -9.23
N ASN A 84 8.76 5.30 -10.43
CA ASN A 84 9.26 4.45 -11.52
C ASN A 84 10.63 3.82 -11.22
N LEU A 85 11.51 4.52 -10.49
CA LEU A 85 12.78 3.94 -10.05
C LEU A 85 12.56 2.84 -9.03
N PHE A 86 11.70 3.07 -8.05
CA PHE A 86 11.28 2.05 -7.09
C PHE A 86 10.71 0.82 -7.79
N ASP A 87 9.72 1.01 -8.69
CA ASP A 87 9.09 -0.07 -9.44
C ASP A 87 10.11 -0.92 -10.22
N ARG A 88 11.03 -0.27 -10.94
CA ARG A 88 12.11 -0.99 -11.64
C ARG A 88 13.04 -1.74 -10.71
N PHE A 89 13.33 -1.15 -9.54
CA PHE A 89 14.26 -1.74 -8.58
C PHE A 89 13.69 -2.97 -7.88
N VAL A 90 12.39 -2.95 -7.55
CA VAL A 90 11.75 -4.08 -6.85
C VAL A 90 11.54 -5.27 -7.77
N ARG A 91 11.39 -5.08 -9.07
CA ARG A 91 11.26 -6.18 -10.03
C ARG A 91 12.37 -7.19 -9.86
N GLY A 92 11.99 -8.44 -9.72
CA GLY A 92 12.88 -9.52 -9.39
C GLY A 92 13.20 -10.46 -10.55
N ASN A 93 14.05 -11.43 -10.28
CA ASN A 93 14.29 -12.52 -11.21
C ASN A 93 13.11 -13.51 -11.14
N PRO A 94 12.33 -13.69 -12.21
CA PRO A 94 11.14 -14.55 -12.21
C PRO A 94 11.45 -16.04 -11.95
N LYS A 95 12.72 -16.44 -11.99
CA LYS A 95 13.16 -17.79 -11.64
C LYS A 95 13.28 -18.04 -10.14
N SER A 96 13.19 -17.00 -9.30
CA SER A 96 13.22 -17.17 -7.86
C SER A 96 11.98 -17.90 -7.36
N ASN A 97 12.17 -18.77 -6.38
CA ASN A 97 11.09 -19.49 -5.71
C ASN A 97 10.50 -18.71 -4.51
N LEU A 98 11.01 -17.50 -4.22
CA LEU A 98 10.46 -16.61 -3.21
C LEU A 98 9.84 -15.37 -3.86
N TRP A 99 8.62 -15.07 -3.45
CA TRP A 99 7.85 -13.92 -3.92
C TRP A 99 7.39 -13.06 -2.74
N ALA A 100 7.17 -11.78 -2.98
CA ALA A 100 6.71 -10.82 -1.99
C ALA A 100 5.80 -9.78 -2.62
N VAL A 101 5.15 -8.98 -1.78
CA VAL A 101 4.34 -7.81 -2.18
C VAL A 101 5.02 -6.55 -1.64
N PRO A 102 5.96 -5.93 -2.38
CA PRO A 102 6.82 -4.86 -1.87
C PRO A 102 6.10 -3.57 -1.46
N THR A 103 4.90 -3.35 -1.98
CA THR A 103 4.11 -2.12 -1.78
C THR A 103 3.02 -2.25 -0.72
N ASP A 104 2.82 -3.44 -0.19
CA ASP A 104 1.82 -3.71 0.84
C ASP A 104 2.24 -3.16 2.22
N ILE A 105 1.32 -3.24 3.20
CA ILE A 105 1.49 -2.75 4.57
C ILE A 105 2.72 -3.36 5.29
N GLY A 106 3.05 -4.61 4.97
CA GLY A 106 4.26 -5.29 5.44
C GLY A 106 5.55 -4.87 4.72
N HIS A 107 5.46 -3.95 3.76
CA HIS A 107 6.54 -3.55 2.88
C HIS A 107 7.24 -4.75 2.22
N TYR A 108 8.49 -4.59 1.81
CA TYR A 108 9.25 -5.61 1.11
C TYR A 108 9.41 -6.94 1.87
N PHE A 109 9.34 -6.92 3.21
CA PHE A 109 9.61 -8.09 4.04
C PHE A 109 8.37 -8.79 4.58
N GLY A 110 7.22 -8.12 4.57
CA GLY A 110 6.03 -8.61 5.28
C GLY A 110 5.43 -9.89 4.68
N HIS A 111 5.45 -10.03 3.37
CA HIS A 111 4.78 -11.13 2.67
C HIS A 111 5.74 -11.94 1.79
N VAL A 112 6.97 -12.21 2.31
CA VAL A 112 7.92 -13.08 1.63
C VAL A 112 7.52 -14.53 1.83
N MET A 113 6.99 -15.16 0.77
CA MET A 113 6.53 -16.54 0.80
C MET A 113 7.04 -17.31 -0.42
N PRO A 114 7.03 -18.67 -0.36
CA PRO A 114 7.28 -19.51 -1.52
C PRO A 114 6.31 -19.18 -2.67
N LYS A 115 6.81 -19.25 -3.89
CA LYS A 115 6.04 -18.99 -5.12
C LYS A 115 4.77 -19.84 -5.21
N ASP A 116 4.82 -21.08 -4.75
CA ASP A 116 3.71 -22.03 -4.77
C ASP A 116 2.55 -21.64 -3.84
N VAL A 117 2.76 -20.73 -2.90
CA VAL A 117 1.66 -20.15 -2.12
C VAL A 117 0.79 -19.24 -2.99
N TYR A 118 1.40 -18.53 -3.94
CA TYR A 118 0.70 -17.59 -4.82
C TYR A 118 0.23 -18.23 -6.12
N TYR A 119 1.03 -19.10 -6.73
CA TYR A 119 0.86 -19.56 -8.11
C TYR A 119 1.03 -21.07 -8.28
N PRO A 120 0.26 -21.72 -9.16
CA PRO A 120 -0.81 -21.17 -10.00
C PRO A 120 -2.06 -20.80 -9.19
N PRO A 121 -2.81 -19.77 -9.61
CA PRO A 121 -4.02 -19.39 -8.90
C PRO A 121 -5.08 -20.50 -9.00
N VAL A 122 -5.89 -20.64 -7.96
CA VAL A 122 -7.02 -21.57 -7.91
C VAL A 122 -8.33 -20.81 -7.99
N LYS A 123 -9.38 -21.46 -8.53
CA LYS A 123 -10.73 -20.87 -8.56
C LYS A 123 -11.40 -21.10 -7.22
N GLY A 124 -11.97 -20.05 -6.64
CA GLY A 124 -12.77 -20.12 -5.43
C GLY A 124 -14.00 -19.23 -5.50
N PRO A 125 -15.06 -19.56 -4.77
CA PRO A 125 -16.27 -18.76 -4.72
C PRO A 125 -16.05 -17.46 -3.95
N PHE A 126 -16.64 -16.38 -4.43
CA PHE A 126 -16.78 -15.12 -3.73
C PHE A 126 -18.19 -14.60 -4.01
N GLU A 127 -19.07 -14.71 -3.01
CA GLU A 127 -20.51 -14.48 -3.17
C GLU A 127 -21.09 -15.28 -4.34
N ASP A 128 -21.57 -14.62 -5.38
CA ASP A 128 -22.20 -15.20 -6.57
C ASP A 128 -21.23 -15.39 -7.76
N ILE A 129 -19.93 -15.08 -7.59
CA ILE A 129 -18.93 -15.19 -8.65
C ILE A 129 -17.77 -16.13 -8.28
N MET A 130 -17.04 -16.56 -9.30
CA MET A 130 -15.78 -17.32 -9.13
C MET A 130 -14.60 -16.41 -9.40
N ILE A 131 -13.71 -16.27 -8.41
CA ILE A 131 -12.51 -15.45 -8.53
C ILE A 131 -11.24 -16.31 -8.51
N ASN A 132 -10.11 -15.71 -8.88
CA ASN A 132 -8.80 -16.33 -8.69
C ASN A 132 -8.31 -16.05 -7.28
N LEU A 133 -7.96 -17.10 -6.57
CA LEU A 133 -7.37 -17.07 -5.22
C LEU A 133 -5.90 -17.49 -5.30
N PRO A 134 -5.07 -17.11 -4.31
CA PRO A 134 -3.74 -17.70 -4.13
C PRO A 134 -3.83 -19.22 -4.08
N HIS A 135 -2.80 -19.91 -4.60
CA HIS A 135 -2.80 -21.37 -4.66
C HIS A 135 -3.00 -22.00 -3.28
N ASN A 136 -2.29 -21.52 -2.28
CA ASN A 136 -2.49 -21.91 -0.89
C ASN A 136 -3.07 -20.72 -0.11
N THR A 137 -4.37 -20.53 -0.22
CA THR A 137 -5.09 -19.43 0.41
C THR A 137 -4.95 -19.42 1.93
N ASP A 138 -4.96 -20.58 2.58
CA ASP A 138 -4.81 -20.70 4.04
C ASP A 138 -3.42 -20.22 4.50
N ALA A 139 -2.34 -20.66 3.83
CA ALA A 139 -1.00 -20.21 4.13
C ALA A 139 -0.83 -18.69 3.89
N TYR A 140 -1.45 -18.16 2.82
CA TYR A 140 -1.46 -16.74 2.53
C TYR A 140 -2.14 -15.94 3.63
N LEU A 141 -3.36 -16.31 4.02
CA LEU A 141 -4.14 -15.61 5.06
C LEU A 141 -3.49 -15.72 6.44
N LYS A 142 -2.94 -16.88 6.80
CA LYS A 142 -2.20 -17.05 8.04
C LYS A 142 -0.95 -16.17 8.11
N ASN A 143 -0.23 -16.02 7.01
CA ASN A 143 0.93 -15.12 6.95
C ASN A 143 0.52 -13.66 7.15
N GLN A 144 -0.62 -13.27 6.62
CA GLN A 144 -1.08 -11.88 6.64
C GLN A 144 -1.77 -11.48 7.95
N TYR A 145 -2.63 -12.36 8.47
CA TYR A 145 -3.55 -12.05 9.55
C TYR A 145 -3.38 -12.95 10.78
N GLY A 146 -2.45 -13.91 10.75
CA GLY A 146 -2.34 -14.90 11.81
C GLY A 146 -3.54 -15.83 11.83
N ASP A 147 -4.22 -15.94 12.98
CA ASP A 147 -5.47 -16.71 13.09
C ASP A 147 -6.66 -15.91 12.52
N TYR A 148 -6.75 -15.86 11.20
CA TYR A 148 -7.75 -15.05 10.47
C TYR A 148 -9.19 -15.53 10.66
N MET A 149 -9.42 -16.74 11.26
CA MET A 149 -10.76 -17.22 11.59
C MET A 149 -11.29 -16.61 12.88
N VAL A 150 -10.43 -16.01 13.70
CA VAL A 150 -10.83 -15.32 14.92
C VAL A 150 -11.12 -13.85 14.62
N ILE A 151 -12.36 -13.44 14.83
CA ILE A 151 -12.76 -12.04 14.68
C ILE A 151 -12.07 -11.20 15.76
N PRO A 152 -11.24 -10.19 15.40
CA PRO A 152 -10.56 -9.36 16.39
C PRO A 152 -11.55 -8.65 17.33
N PRO A 153 -11.17 -8.38 18.58
CA PRO A 153 -11.93 -7.50 19.48
C PRO A 153 -12.22 -6.16 18.79
N GLU A 154 -13.35 -5.55 19.11
CA GLU A 154 -13.81 -4.31 18.45
C GLU A 154 -12.78 -3.17 18.54
N ALA A 155 -12.04 -3.09 19.65
CA ALA A 155 -10.99 -2.10 19.86
C ALA A 155 -9.79 -2.25 18.88
N ASP A 156 -9.53 -3.49 18.42
CA ASP A 156 -8.40 -3.84 17.56
C ASP A 156 -8.76 -3.89 16.07
N ARG A 157 -10.06 -3.68 15.74
CA ARG A 157 -10.51 -3.65 14.35
C ARG A 157 -10.03 -2.37 13.67
N GLU A 158 -9.48 -2.50 12.47
CA GLU A 158 -9.14 -1.36 11.64
C GLU A 158 -10.39 -0.50 11.37
N LYS A 159 -10.30 0.77 11.76
CA LYS A 159 -11.36 1.75 11.48
C LYS A 159 -10.95 2.53 10.24
N HIS A 160 -11.47 2.15 9.09
CA HIS A 160 -11.41 3.01 7.92
C HIS A 160 -12.33 4.21 8.17
N LEU A 161 -11.74 5.36 8.49
CA LEU A 161 -12.48 6.62 8.61
C LEU A 161 -12.89 7.06 7.21
N SER A 162 -14.06 6.61 6.77
CA SER A 162 -14.72 7.22 5.61
C SER A 162 -15.39 8.52 6.08
N ILE A 163 -14.80 9.64 5.67
CA ILE A 163 -15.26 11.00 6.04
C ILE A 163 -16.59 11.35 5.33
N GLY A 164 -16.88 10.67 4.24
CA GLY A 164 -18.13 10.78 3.49
C GLY A 164 -18.16 9.77 2.37
N PHE A 165 -19.33 9.22 2.09
CA PHE A 165 -19.53 8.25 1.05
C PHE A 165 -20.62 8.72 0.10
N CYS A 166 -20.29 9.02 -1.14
CA CYS A 166 -21.24 9.42 -2.15
C CYS A 166 -21.11 8.49 -3.37
N LEU A 167 -22.13 7.65 -3.58
CA LEU A 167 -22.17 6.74 -4.73
C LEU A 167 -22.55 7.43 -6.03
N ASP A 168 -23.34 8.52 -5.93
CA ASP A 168 -23.79 9.27 -7.10
C ASP A 168 -23.41 10.75 -6.94
N VAL A 169 -22.20 11.06 -7.41
CA VAL A 169 -21.64 12.42 -7.38
C VAL A 169 -22.51 13.39 -8.19
N ALA A 170 -23.07 12.95 -9.32
CA ALA A 170 -23.88 13.80 -10.17
C ALA A 170 -25.20 14.18 -9.51
N ALA A 171 -25.87 13.24 -8.85
CA ALA A 171 -27.09 13.48 -8.10
C ALA A 171 -26.83 14.36 -6.87
N ALA A 172 -25.71 14.19 -6.16
CA ALA A 172 -25.34 15.05 -5.03
C ALA A 172 -25.08 16.49 -5.48
N GLN A 173 -24.33 16.67 -6.57
CA GLN A 173 -24.09 18.00 -7.15
C GLN A 173 -25.38 18.67 -7.65
N ALA A 174 -26.31 17.90 -8.24
CA ALA A 174 -27.61 18.42 -8.67
C ALA A 174 -28.47 18.90 -7.49
N ARG A 175 -28.27 18.36 -6.27
CA ARG A 175 -28.89 18.81 -5.05
C ARG A 175 -28.15 19.98 -4.37
N GLY A 176 -27.06 20.45 -4.95
CA GLY A 176 -26.22 21.51 -4.36
C GLY A 176 -25.35 21.01 -3.17
N GLU A 177 -25.23 19.71 -3.00
CA GLU A 177 -24.38 19.11 -1.99
C GLU A 177 -22.93 19.03 -2.50
N ASN A 178 -21.96 19.26 -1.62
CA ASN A 178 -20.56 18.98 -1.97
C ASN A 178 -20.25 17.52 -1.61
N PRO A 179 -20.15 16.60 -2.58
CA PRO A 179 -19.94 15.18 -2.32
C PRO A 179 -18.54 14.86 -1.75
N PHE A 180 -17.68 15.87 -1.60
CA PHE A 180 -16.28 15.71 -1.17
C PHE A 180 -15.96 16.41 0.16
N VAL A 181 -16.95 17.04 0.79
CA VAL A 181 -16.81 17.75 2.08
C VAL A 181 -17.99 17.39 2.96
N SER A 182 -17.74 16.79 4.10
CA SER A 182 -18.69 16.69 5.22
C SER A 182 -18.27 17.64 6.31
#